data_426779d34edc042f7987a1e239aef74e
#
_entry.id   426779d34edc042f7987a1e239aef74e
#
_cell.length_a   1.000
_cell.length_b   1.000
_cell.length_c   1.000
_cell.angle_alpha   90.00
_cell.angle_beta   90.00
_cell.angle_gamma   90.00
#
_symmetry.space_group_name_H-M   'P 1'
#
loop_
_entity.id
_entity.type
_entity.pdbx_description
1 polymer ?
#
loop_
_entity_poly.entity_id
_entity_poly.type
_entity_poly.pdbx_seq_one_letter_code
_entity_poly.pdbx_strand_id
1 'polypeptide(L)'
;MPVGRLVTHGGFTAVKAFYEEQGLEYLQALRDMVVFDAVIYNTDRHFGNFGFLIDNATNKIVAPAPLFDHGNSLFNFAGAEFMSSPEKLQEYAETLAPRAYEDYVEMARSMMNDRNREQLRHMLGFRFKRHSYYNLPGEWTGMIETQIKRRSRYLLEHQ
;
A
#
# COMPACT_ATOMS: atom_id res chain seq x y z
N MET A 1 8.31 -5.64 -15.78
CA MET A 1 7.29 -6.67 -16.17
C MET A 1 6.30 -6.84 -15.02
N PRO A 2 5.01 -6.63 -15.24
CA PRO A 2 3.98 -6.88 -14.23
C PRO A 2 3.97 -8.33 -13.77
N VAL A 3 3.73 -8.55 -12.47
CA VAL A 3 3.71 -9.90 -11.88
C VAL A 3 2.61 -10.79 -12.48
N GLY A 4 1.47 -10.22 -12.87
CA GLY A 4 0.38 -10.96 -13.50
C GLY A 4 0.72 -11.60 -14.87
N ARG A 5 1.85 -11.22 -15.47
CA ARG A 5 2.38 -11.92 -16.66
C ARG A 5 3.23 -13.13 -16.32
N LEU A 6 3.73 -13.21 -15.11
CA LEU A 6 4.59 -14.31 -14.61
C LEU A 6 3.78 -15.31 -13.78
N VAL A 7 2.83 -14.81 -12.99
CA VAL A 7 1.97 -15.63 -12.13
C VAL A 7 0.52 -15.45 -12.61
N THR A 8 0.04 -16.41 -13.37
CA THR A 8 -1.28 -16.33 -14.04
C THR A 8 -2.41 -17.02 -13.25
N HIS A 9 -2.07 -17.81 -12.26
CA HIS A 9 -3.02 -18.60 -11.45
C HIS A 9 -2.61 -18.61 -9.98
N GLY A 10 -3.54 -18.93 -9.07
CA GLY A 10 -3.26 -19.11 -7.65
C GLY A 10 -3.29 -17.82 -6.80
N GLY A 11 -3.71 -16.71 -7.40
CA GLY A 11 -3.94 -15.45 -6.66
C GLY A 11 -2.70 -14.91 -5.96
N PHE A 12 -2.93 -14.15 -4.89
CA PHE A 12 -1.83 -13.49 -4.15
C PHE A 12 -0.90 -14.49 -3.44
N THR A 13 -1.40 -15.65 -3.05
CA THR A 13 -0.58 -16.73 -2.46
C THR A 13 0.51 -17.20 -3.43
N ALA A 14 0.16 -17.41 -4.69
CA ALA A 14 1.14 -17.80 -5.71
C ALA A 14 2.12 -16.66 -6.02
N VAL A 15 1.67 -15.41 -6.00
CA VAL A 15 2.54 -14.24 -6.14
C VAL A 15 3.56 -14.20 -5.00
N LYS A 16 3.11 -14.37 -3.75
CA LYS A 16 4.00 -14.40 -2.58
C LYS A 16 5.06 -15.50 -2.73
N ALA A 17 4.65 -16.73 -3.05
CA ALA A 17 5.58 -17.84 -3.27
C ALA A 17 6.60 -17.52 -4.36
N PHE A 18 6.17 -16.94 -5.47
CA PHE A 18 7.07 -16.53 -6.57
C PHE A 18 8.11 -15.49 -6.10
N TYR A 19 7.70 -14.50 -5.29
CA TYR A 19 8.64 -13.52 -4.73
C TYR A 19 9.62 -14.16 -3.74
N GLU A 20 9.18 -15.13 -2.93
CA GLU A 20 10.03 -15.90 -2.02
C GLU A 20 11.10 -16.70 -2.79
N GLU A 21 10.75 -17.33 -3.90
CA GLU A 21 11.69 -18.04 -4.79
C GLU A 21 12.75 -17.13 -5.41
N GLN A 22 12.43 -15.86 -5.69
CA GLN A 22 13.42 -14.89 -6.20
C GLN A 22 14.42 -14.44 -5.13
N GLY A 23 14.08 -14.54 -3.84
CA GLY A 23 14.95 -14.25 -2.71
C GLY A 23 14.43 -13.19 -1.74
N LEU A 24 15.18 -13.00 -0.65
CA LEU A 24 14.74 -12.16 0.48
C LEU A 24 14.51 -10.69 0.11
N GLU A 25 15.30 -10.13 -0.80
CA GLU A 25 15.14 -8.75 -1.26
C GLU A 25 13.80 -8.55 -1.98
N TYR A 26 13.43 -9.50 -2.81
CA TYR A 26 12.16 -9.48 -3.53
C TYR A 26 10.98 -9.62 -2.58
N LEU A 27 11.04 -10.57 -1.66
CA LEU A 27 10.02 -10.72 -0.64
C LEU A 27 9.88 -9.47 0.23
N GLN A 28 11.01 -8.80 0.55
CA GLN A 28 10.96 -7.53 1.30
C GLN A 28 10.27 -6.43 0.49
N ALA A 29 10.52 -6.32 -0.80
CA ALA A 29 9.82 -5.36 -1.65
C ALA A 29 8.30 -5.61 -1.70
N LEU A 30 7.87 -6.87 -1.73
CA LEU A 30 6.46 -7.24 -1.65
C LEU A 30 5.84 -6.86 -0.29
N ARG A 31 6.54 -7.11 0.82
CA ARG A 31 6.13 -6.70 2.16
C ARG A 31 5.96 -5.19 2.28
N ASP A 32 6.97 -4.46 1.81
CA ASP A 32 6.97 -2.99 1.83
C ASP A 32 5.77 -2.44 1.03
N MET A 33 5.46 -3.03 -0.12
CA MET A 33 4.29 -2.68 -0.94
C MET A 33 2.98 -2.91 -0.18
N VAL A 34 2.78 -4.10 0.37
CA VAL A 34 1.53 -4.47 1.05
C VAL A 34 1.28 -3.58 2.27
N VAL A 35 2.32 -3.34 3.08
CA VAL A 35 2.22 -2.46 4.25
C VAL A 35 1.97 -1.01 3.83
N PHE A 36 2.66 -0.54 2.79
CA PHE A 36 2.47 0.80 2.26
C PHE A 36 1.05 1.02 1.73
N ASP A 37 0.55 0.10 0.90
CA ASP A 37 -0.82 0.15 0.37
C ASP A 37 -1.88 0.17 1.47
N ALA A 38 -1.67 -0.58 2.56
CA ALA A 38 -2.55 -0.56 3.72
C ALA A 38 -2.58 0.81 4.40
N VAL A 39 -1.43 1.49 4.52
CA VAL A 39 -1.31 2.81 5.16
C VAL A 39 -1.93 3.92 4.33
N ILE A 40 -1.76 3.87 3.00
CA ILE A 40 -2.27 4.89 2.08
C ILE A 40 -3.66 4.57 1.52
N TYR A 41 -4.25 3.43 1.88
CA TYR A 41 -5.56 2.96 1.38
C TYR A 41 -5.59 2.86 -0.15
N ASN A 42 -4.59 2.22 -0.76
CA ASN A 42 -4.52 2.05 -2.21
C ASN A 42 -5.54 1.03 -2.70
N THR A 43 -6.64 1.47 -3.27
CA THR A 43 -7.74 0.60 -3.74
C THR A 43 -7.48 -0.05 -5.09
N ASP A 44 -6.46 0.37 -5.83
CA ASP A 44 -6.21 -0.13 -7.20
C ASP A 44 -4.96 -1.01 -7.32
N ARG A 45 -4.44 -1.53 -6.21
CA ARG A 45 -3.36 -2.51 -6.30
C ARG A 45 -3.87 -3.80 -6.93
N HIS A 46 -3.49 -4.07 -8.17
CA HIS A 46 -3.75 -5.30 -8.90
C HIS A 46 -2.44 -5.85 -9.50
N PHE A 47 -2.43 -7.06 -10.02
CA PHE A 47 -1.23 -7.75 -10.50
C PHE A 47 -0.55 -7.09 -11.72
N GLY A 48 -1.15 -6.06 -12.30
CA GLY A 48 -0.55 -5.20 -13.31
C GLY A 48 0.28 -4.04 -12.74
N ASN A 49 0.09 -3.69 -11.46
CA ASN A 49 0.65 -2.48 -10.84
C ASN A 49 1.87 -2.74 -9.94
N PHE A 50 2.47 -3.91 -10.02
CA PHE A 50 3.75 -4.25 -9.41
C PHE A 50 4.39 -5.43 -10.12
N GLY A 51 5.67 -5.70 -9.86
CA GLY A 51 6.39 -6.78 -10.52
C GLY A 51 7.90 -6.59 -10.49
N PHE A 52 8.55 -6.82 -11.62
CA PHE A 52 9.99 -6.98 -11.72
C PHE A 52 10.60 -6.14 -12.84
N LEU A 53 11.82 -5.70 -12.63
CA LEU A 53 12.71 -5.24 -13.69
C LEU A 53 13.29 -6.47 -14.38
N ILE A 54 13.31 -6.42 -15.71
CA ILE A 54 13.81 -7.49 -16.56
C ILE A 54 14.96 -6.94 -17.40
N ASP A 55 16.05 -7.67 -17.46
CA ASP A 55 17.11 -7.43 -18.44
C ASP A 55 16.60 -7.82 -19.84
N ASN A 56 16.51 -6.86 -20.73
CA ASN A 56 15.95 -7.07 -22.08
C ASN A 56 16.82 -7.95 -22.99
N ALA A 57 18.12 -8.08 -22.69
CA ALA A 57 19.01 -8.91 -23.48
C ALA A 57 18.95 -10.38 -23.09
N THR A 58 18.72 -10.65 -21.80
CA THR A 58 18.73 -12.01 -21.23
C THR A 58 17.38 -12.53 -20.80
N ASN A 59 16.35 -11.67 -20.77
CA ASN A 59 15.02 -11.94 -20.21
C ASN A 59 15.03 -12.41 -18.74
N LYS A 60 16.09 -12.09 -18.00
CA LYS A 60 16.21 -12.46 -16.57
C LYS A 60 15.63 -11.36 -15.68
N ILE A 61 15.04 -11.77 -14.58
CA ILE A 61 14.66 -10.88 -13.49
C ILE A 61 15.94 -10.35 -12.85
N VAL A 62 16.04 -9.01 -12.67
CA VAL A 62 17.25 -8.35 -12.12
C VAL A 62 16.98 -7.60 -10.82
N ALA A 63 15.73 -7.17 -10.58
CA ALA A 63 15.33 -6.49 -9.34
C ALA A 63 13.81 -6.47 -9.19
N PRO A 64 13.27 -6.24 -7.98
CA PRO A 64 11.88 -5.82 -7.83
C PRO A 64 11.69 -4.47 -8.51
N ALA A 65 10.55 -4.26 -9.17
CA ALA A 65 10.22 -2.96 -9.74
C ALA A 65 9.96 -1.93 -8.63
N PRO A 66 10.36 -0.67 -8.80
CA PRO A 66 9.89 0.40 -7.92
C PRO A 66 8.37 0.42 -7.83
N LEU A 67 7.84 0.84 -6.68
CA LEU A 67 6.40 0.99 -6.52
C LEU A 67 5.87 2.13 -7.43
N PHE A 68 4.77 1.89 -8.08
CA PHE A 68 4.13 2.83 -9.00
C PHE A 68 2.60 2.70 -8.92
N ASP A 69 1.90 3.62 -9.56
CA ASP A 69 0.45 3.64 -9.69
C ASP A 69 -0.30 3.70 -8.34
N HIS A 70 -0.08 4.81 -7.63
CA HIS A 70 -0.74 5.11 -6.35
C HIS A 70 -1.86 6.15 -6.51
N GLY A 71 -2.35 6.39 -7.74
CA GLY A 71 -3.36 7.40 -8.02
C GLY A 71 -4.68 7.19 -7.28
N ASN A 72 -5.01 5.94 -6.95
CA ASN A 72 -6.21 5.56 -6.24
C ASN A 72 -5.97 5.33 -4.75
N SER A 73 -5.29 6.28 -4.12
CA SER A 73 -4.91 6.24 -2.71
C SER A 73 -5.39 7.49 -1.97
N LEU A 74 -5.24 7.48 -0.65
CA LEU A 74 -5.51 8.64 0.22
C LEU A 74 -6.91 9.23 0.00
N PHE A 75 -7.88 8.38 -0.22
CA PHE A 75 -9.29 8.74 -0.38
C PHE A 75 -9.58 9.62 -1.61
N ASN A 76 -8.80 9.46 -2.68
CA ASN A 76 -8.93 10.23 -3.91
C ASN A 76 -10.36 10.23 -4.51
N PHE A 77 -11.11 9.15 -4.32
CA PHE A 77 -12.49 9.02 -4.79
C PHE A 77 -13.54 9.28 -3.71
N ALA A 78 -13.14 9.69 -2.51
CA ALA A 78 -14.11 10.06 -1.49
C ALA A 78 -14.90 11.29 -1.93
N GLY A 79 -16.22 11.18 -1.99
CA GLY A 79 -17.07 12.32 -2.22
C GLY A 79 -16.99 13.36 -1.09
N ALA A 80 -17.39 14.60 -1.38
CA ALA A 80 -17.37 15.70 -0.39
C ALA A 80 -18.12 15.35 0.91
N GLU A 81 -19.12 14.47 0.83
CA GLU A 81 -19.87 13.98 1.99
C GLU A 81 -19.00 13.20 2.98
N PHE A 82 -18.09 12.35 2.48
CA PHE A 82 -17.15 11.59 3.31
C PHE A 82 -16.00 12.47 3.85
N MET A 83 -15.66 13.52 3.13
CA MET A 83 -14.66 14.51 3.55
C MET A 83 -15.24 15.61 4.45
N SER A 84 -16.48 15.48 4.91
CA SER A 84 -17.16 16.48 5.73
C SER A 84 -16.91 16.33 7.23
N SER A 85 -16.48 15.16 7.70
CA SER A 85 -16.06 14.94 9.08
C SER A 85 -15.09 13.74 9.22
N PRO A 86 -14.29 13.69 10.30
CA PRO A 86 -13.41 12.55 10.57
C PRO A 86 -14.15 11.21 10.68
N GLU A 87 -15.36 11.20 11.23
CA GLU A 87 -16.18 10.01 11.44
C GLU A 87 -16.64 9.44 10.08
N LYS A 88 -17.15 10.28 9.20
CA LYS A 88 -17.57 9.87 7.86
C LYS A 88 -16.40 9.38 7.00
N LEU A 89 -15.25 10.03 7.10
CA LEU A 89 -14.05 9.54 6.42
C LEU A 89 -13.62 8.19 6.97
N GLN A 90 -13.76 7.96 8.27
CA GLN A 90 -13.48 6.67 8.90
C GLN A 90 -14.45 5.57 8.40
N GLU A 91 -15.75 5.84 8.35
CA GLU A 91 -16.74 4.92 7.80
C GLU A 91 -16.41 4.55 6.35
N TYR A 92 -16.06 5.54 5.54
CA TYR A 92 -15.62 5.31 4.16
C TYR A 92 -14.34 4.47 4.10
N ALA A 93 -13.34 4.76 4.92
CA ALA A 93 -12.07 4.03 4.98
C ALA A 93 -12.26 2.54 5.30
N GLU A 94 -13.29 2.19 6.07
CA GLU A 94 -13.63 0.80 6.43
C GLU A 94 -14.28 0.02 5.27
N THR A 95 -14.78 0.71 4.25
CA THR A 95 -15.34 0.08 3.05
C THR A 95 -14.27 -0.22 1.98
N LEU A 96 -13.06 0.32 2.13
CA LEU A 96 -12.03 0.21 1.11
C LEU A 96 -11.26 -1.11 1.22
N ALA A 97 -11.04 -1.74 0.07
CA ALA A 97 -10.21 -2.94 -0.06
C ALA A 97 -9.33 -2.85 -1.32
N PRO A 98 -8.17 -3.51 -1.34
CA PRO A 98 -7.32 -3.59 -2.53
C PRO A 98 -7.88 -4.61 -3.53
N ARG A 99 -7.45 -4.55 -4.79
CA ARG A 99 -7.88 -5.50 -5.82
C ARG A 99 -7.05 -6.78 -5.87
N ALA A 100 -5.83 -6.76 -5.35
CA ALA A 100 -4.92 -7.90 -5.42
C ALA A 100 -5.15 -8.93 -4.31
N TYR A 101 -5.77 -8.53 -3.20
CA TYR A 101 -6.06 -9.36 -2.01
C TYR A 101 -7.26 -8.76 -1.26
N GLU A 102 -7.84 -9.52 -0.33
CA GLU A 102 -9.16 -9.18 0.23
C GLU A 102 -9.14 -8.09 1.30
N ASP A 103 -8.12 -8.08 2.18
CA ASP A 103 -8.08 -7.18 3.33
C ASP A 103 -6.69 -6.58 3.53
N TYR A 104 -6.64 -5.24 3.72
CA TYR A 104 -5.37 -4.51 3.95
C TYR A 104 -4.67 -4.93 5.23
N VAL A 105 -5.44 -5.05 6.31
CA VAL A 105 -4.89 -5.23 7.64
C VAL A 105 -4.41 -6.66 7.82
N GLU A 106 -5.25 -7.62 7.44
CA GLU A 106 -4.91 -9.04 7.51
C GLU A 106 -3.66 -9.34 6.68
N MET A 107 -3.64 -8.86 5.43
CA MET A 107 -2.49 -9.09 4.56
C MET A 107 -1.23 -8.41 5.09
N ALA A 108 -1.30 -7.14 5.50
CA ALA A 108 -0.15 -6.43 6.05
C ALA A 108 0.39 -7.13 7.30
N ARG A 109 -0.46 -7.55 8.22
CA ARG A 109 -0.05 -8.27 9.43
C ARG A 109 0.61 -9.61 9.13
N SER A 110 0.06 -10.37 8.18
CA SER A 110 0.62 -11.68 7.79
C SER A 110 1.99 -11.58 7.15
N MET A 111 2.34 -10.41 6.60
CA MET A 111 3.56 -10.22 5.82
C MET A 111 4.61 -9.35 6.50
N MET A 112 4.20 -8.37 7.33
CA MET A 112 5.16 -7.40 7.91
C MET A 112 6.15 -8.06 8.86
N ASN A 113 7.37 -7.51 8.85
CA ASN A 113 8.47 -7.87 9.73
C ASN A 113 8.90 -6.66 10.59
N ASP A 114 9.98 -6.79 11.35
CA ASP A 114 10.48 -5.74 12.24
C ASP A 114 10.86 -4.45 11.50
N ARG A 115 11.39 -4.55 10.27
CA ARG A 115 11.68 -3.40 9.42
C ARG A 115 10.40 -2.63 9.09
N ASN A 116 9.33 -3.33 8.70
CA ASN A 116 8.04 -2.69 8.41
C ASN A 116 7.43 -2.06 9.67
N ARG A 117 7.58 -2.71 10.84
CA ARG A 117 7.14 -2.14 12.12
C ARG A 117 7.86 -0.85 12.45
N GLU A 118 9.17 -0.79 12.22
CA GLU A 118 9.95 0.43 12.42
C GLU A 118 9.49 1.57 11.49
N GLN A 119 9.25 1.27 10.21
CA GLN A 119 8.69 2.22 9.26
C GLN A 119 7.32 2.74 9.72
N LEU A 120 6.44 1.86 10.22
CA LEU A 120 5.13 2.26 10.75
C LEU A 120 5.23 3.17 11.97
N ARG A 121 6.21 2.94 12.88
CA ARG A 121 6.45 3.86 14.01
C ARG A 121 6.76 5.28 13.54
N HIS A 122 7.55 5.43 12.49
CA HIS A 122 7.79 6.74 11.88
C HIS A 122 6.51 7.39 11.34
N MET A 123 5.58 6.59 10.81
CA MET A 123 4.31 7.10 10.29
C MET A 123 3.38 7.64 11.39
N LEU A 124 3.57 7.31 12.66
CA LEU A 124 2.79 7.89 13.76
C LEU A 124 2.97 9.41 13.89
N GLY A 125 4.11 9.93 13.43
CA GLY A 125 4.41 11.36 13.37
C GLY A 125 4.16 12.03 12.02
N PHE A 126 3.58 11.31 11.04
CA PHE A 126 3.45 11.79 9.67
C PHE A 126 2.68 13.11 9.56
N ARG A 127 3.17 14.02 8.71
CA ARG A 127 2.54 15.27 8.31
C ARG A 127 2.83 15.54 6.85
N PHE A 128 1.82 15.99 6.10
CA PHE A 128 2.03 16.48 4.75
C PHE A 128 2.86 17.77 4.76
N LYS A 129 3.83 17.84 3.86
CA LYS A 129 4.50 19.11 3.56
C LYS A 129 3.61 19.94 2.62
N ARG A 130 3.40 21.22 2.93
CA ARG A 130 2.68 22.11 2.03
C ARG A 130 3.49 22.34 0.75
N HIS A 131 2.82 22.21 -0.38
CA HIS A 131 3.35 22.63 -1.66
C HIS A 131 3.16 24.14 -1.82
N SER A 132 4.02 24.81 -2.60
CA SER A 132 3.95 26.27 -2.80
C SER A 132 2.68 26.73 -3.52
N TYR A 133 2.11 25.88 -4.39
CA TYR A 133 0.97 26.23 -5.25
C TYR A 133 -0.24 25.29 -5.11
N TYR A 134 -0.01 23.99 -4.89
CA TYR A 134 -1.07 22.98 -4.94
C TYR A 134 -1.21 22.31 -3.59
N ASN A 135 -2.30 22.60 -2.90
CA ASN A 135 -2.61 21.96 -1.62
C ASN A 135 -4.09 21.58 -1.58
N LEU A 136 -4.39 20.48 -0.95
CA LEU A 136 -5.75 20.19 -0.50
C LEU A 136 -6.15 21.17 0.62
N PRO A 137 -7.46 21.36 0.87
CA PRO A 137 -7.93 22.08 2.05
C PRO A 137 -7.27 21.55 3.32
N GLY A 138 -6.90 22.44 4.24
CA GLY A 138 -6.17 22.06 5.46
C GLY A 138 -6.93 21.06 6.34
N GLU A 139 -8.25 21.16 6.39
CA GLU A 139 -9.12 20.22 7.10
C GLU A 139 -9.03 18.80 6.50
N TRP A 140 -9.03 18.70 5.17
CA TRP A 140 -8.91 17.41 4.47
C TRP A 140 -7.56 16.77 4.71
N THR A 141 -6.48 17.55 4.60
CA THR A 141 -5.13 17.01 4.88
C THR A 141 -5.01 16.52 6.31
N GLY A 142 -5.58 17.24 7.29
CA GLY A 142 -5.61 16.83 8.69
C GLY A 142 -6.37 15.52 8.93
N MET A 143 -7.51 15.35 8.27
CA MET A 143 -8.28 14.10 8.34
C MET A 143 -7.52 12.92 7.71
N ILE A 144 -6.90 13.11 6.54
CA ILE A 144 -6.10 12.09 5.87
C ILE A 144 -4.89 11.70 6.72
N GLU A 145 -4.17 12.67 7.30
CA GLU A 145 -3.07 12.41 8.23
C GLU A 145 -3.53 11.59 9.45
N THR A 146 -4.73 11.86 9.94
CA THR A 146 -5.32 11.12 11.05
C THR A 146 -5.58 9.67 10.67
N GLN A 147 -6.11 9.40 9.47
CA GLN A 147 -6.32 8.06 8.98
C GLN A 147 -5.00 7.28 8.80
N ILE A 148 -3.97 7.91 8.23
CA ILE A 148 -2.64 7.31 8.09
C ILE A 148 -2.08 6.88 9.46
N LYS A 149 -2.13 7.78 10.46
CA LYS A 149 -1.64 7.50 11.82
C LYS A 149 -2.45 6.42 12.51
N ARG A 150 -3.78 6.46 12.37
CA ARG A 150 -4.69 5.46 12.92
C ARG A 150 -4.41 4.08 12.35
N ARG A 151 -4.30 3.95 11.03
CA ARG A 151 -3.98 2.69 10.36
C ARG A 151 -2.60 2.17 10.79
N SER A 152 -1.60 3.04 10.85
CA SER A 152 -0.25 2.65 11.29
C SER A 152 -0.24 2.15 12.73
N ARG A 153 -0.96 2.81 13.65
CA ARG A 153 -1.12 2.37 15.03
C ARG A 153 -1.84 1.03 15.12
N TYR A 154 -2.94 0.88 14.39
CA TYR A 154 -3.73 -0.34 14.38
C TYR A 154 -2.92 -1.55 13.90
N LEU A 155 -2.05 -1.39 12.90
CA LEU A 155 -1.14 -2.43 12.43
C LEU A 155 -0.07 -2.79 13.46
N LEU A 156 0.35 -1.84 14.31
CA LEU A 156 1.37 -2.07 15.34
C LEU A 156 0.82 -2.74 16.59
N GLU A 157 -0.43 -2.46 16.98
CA GLU A 157 -1.01 -2.85 18.28
C GLU A 157 -1.63 -4.25 18.27
N HIS A 158 -2.15 -4.72 17.15
CA HIS A 158 -2.87 -6.00 17.07
C HIS A 158 -2.02 -7.04 16.35
N GLN A 159 -1.28 -7.82 17.13
CA GLN A 159 -0.51 -8.99 16.67
C GLN A 159 -1.33 -10.27 16.76
#